data_43fa3b802fcf447b69891d010223981f
#
_entry.id   43fa3b802fcf447b69891d010223981f
#
_cell.length_a   1.000
_cell.length_b   1.000
_cell.length_c   1.000
_cell.angle_alpha   90.00
_cell.angle_beta   90.00
_cell.angle_gamma   90.00
#
_symmetry.space_group_name_H-M   'P 1'
#
loop_
_entity.id
_entity.type
_entity.pdbx_description
1 polymer ?
#
loop_
_entity_poly.entity_id
_entity_poly.type
_entity_poly.pdbx_seq_one_letter_code
_entity_poly.pdbx_strand_id
1 'polypeptide(L)'
;MRYLVFVKQVPDTTLIEVDEQGNLRREGVPSILDPYSEHALELALNLRSEGDSVTVVTMGPPQATAALRRCLEIGADEAYLLSDRAFAGADTYATSRTLTAFVEKFGECPDLILFGKQAADGDTAQVPAEVAEMLGADQFYYVTKAEPSGEGFEVVQDYGDEVRTCRAPKGSVLSVSEGDINRRLPSIERYLQASAMEIKVLDRIALGLGNFSVGNKGSRTKIVRSGSVRSERSCTVVDGSDPAKAATLIRGLF
;
A
#
# COMPACT_ATOMS: atom_id res chain seq x y z
N MET A 1 3.40 11.12 -19.33
CA MET A 1 2.62 11.28 -18.09
C MET A 1 3.51 11.04 -16.87
N ARG A 2 3.08 11.49 -15.70
CA ARG A 2 3.80 11.30 -14.43
C ARG A 2 2.92 10.53 -13.47
N TYR A 3 3.38 9.36 -13.07
CA TYR A 3 2.69 8.48 -12.14
C TYR A 3 3.41 8.53 -10.79
N LEU A 4 2.68 8.84 -9.73
CA LEU A 4 3.18 8.87 -8.37
C LEU A 4 2.59 7.68 -7.60
N VAL A 5 3.44 6.79 -7.11
CA VAL A 5 3.01 5.58 -6.42
C VAL A 5 3.49 5.62 -4.97
N PHE A 6 2.56 5.63 -4.03
CA PHE A 6 2.87 5.47 -2.63
C PHE A 6 2.93 3.99 -2.28
N VAL A 7 4.05 3.59 -1.70
CA VAL A 7 4.32 2.19 -1.35
C VAL A 7 4.63 2.07 0.14
N LYS A 8 4.50 0.88 0.68
CA LYS A 8 4.79 0.60 2.09
C LYS A 8 5.69 -0.62 2.23
N GLN A 9 6.59 -0.57 3.21
CA GLN A 9 7.29 -1.74 3.71
C GLN A 9 6.50 -2.33 4.88
N VAL A 10 6.25 -3.62 4.82
CA VAL A 10 5.51 -4.37 5.85
C VAL A 10 6.30 -5.60 6.28
N PRO A 11 6.09 -6.12 7.50
CA PRO A 11 6.64 -7.42 7.88
C PRO A 11 6.10 -8.52 6.95
N ASP A 12 6.94 -9.49 6.61
CA ASP A 12 6.50 -10.67 5.86
C ASP A 12 5.68 -11.58 6.77
N THR A 13 4.36 -11.44 6.69
CA THR A 13 3.43 -12.20 7.53
C THR A 13 3.43 -13.70 7.24
N THR A 14 3.96 -14.14 6.10
CA THR A 14 4.07 -15.57 5.75
C THR A 14 5.16 -16.28 6.56
N LEU A 15 6.10 -15.52 7.13
CA LEU A 15 7.23 -16.03 7.92
C LEU A 15 7.07 -15.79 9.43
N ILE A 16 5.88 -15.36 9.88
CA ILE A 16 5.62 -15.16 11.30
C ILE A 16 5.53 -16.53 11.99
N GLU A 17 6.49 -16.81 12.85
CA GLU A 17 6.46 -17.97 13.73
C GLU A 17 5.59 -17.71 14.96
N VAL A 18 4.96 -18.76 15.46
CA VAL A 18 4.21 -18.73 16.72
C VAL A 18 5.11 -19.34 17.79
N ASP A 19 5.31 -18.64 18.91
CA ASP A 19 6.05 -19.19 20.05
C ASP A 19 5.26 -20.34 20.74
N GLU A 20 5.91 -21.07 21.65
CA GLU A 20 5.31 -22.18 22.40
C GLU A 20 4.10 -21.73 23.25
N GLN A 21 3.92 -20.43 23.46
CA GLN A 21 2.81 -19.83 24.21
C GLN A 21 1.71 -19.33 23.26
N GLY A 22 1.87 -19.51 21.94
CA GLY A 22 0.89 -19.10 20.93
C GLY A 22 0.97 -17.59 20.57
N ASN A 23 2.05 -16.90 20.92
CA ASN A 23 2.25 -15.51 20.52
C ASN A 23 3.00 -15.42 19.19
N LEU A 24 2.61 -14.45 18.35
CA LEU A 24 3.32 -14.18 17.11
C LEU A 24 4.70 -13.58 17.39
N ARG A 25 5.75 -14.28 17.02
CA ARG A 25 7.11 -13.76 17.03
C ARG A 25 7.28 -12.79 15.85
N ARG A 26 7.32 -11.50 16.15
CA ARG A 26 7.55 -10.44 15.15
C ARG A 26 9.02 -10.03 15.07
N GLU A 27 9.84 -10.37 16.06
CA GLU A 27 11.28 -10.09 16.05
C GLU A 27 11.98 -10.99 15.04
N GLY A 28 12.78 -10.37 14.16
CA GLY A 28 13.52 -11.09 13.13
C GLY A 28 12.74 -11.41 11.86
N VAL A 29 11.44 -11.03 11.78
CA VAL A 29 10.66 -11.21 10.55
C VAL A 29 11.19 -10.25 9.47
N PRO A 30 11.60 -10.76 8.30
CA PRO A 30 12.00 -9.92 7.18
C PRO A 30 10.88 -8.96 6.80
N SER A 31 11.25 -7.79 6.34
CA SER A 31 10.28 -6.85 5.79
C SER A 31 10.30 -6.90 4.27
N ILE A 32 9.12 -6.82 3.67
CA ILE A 32 8.90 -6.87 2.22
C ILE A 32 8.18 -5.62 1.73
N LEU A 33 8.21 -5.40 0.41
CA LEU A 33 7.27 -4.49 -0.23
C LEU A 33 5.85 -5.03 -0.03
N ASP A 34 4.95 -4.19 0.46
CA ASP A 34 3.55 -4.58 0.68
C ASP A 34 2.92 -5.06 -0.65
N PRO A 35 2.24 -6.22 -0.65
CA PRO A 35 1.68 -6.80 -1.87
C PRO A 35 0.70 -5.88 -2.62
N TYR A 36 -0.13 -5.11 -1.90
CA TYR A 36 -1.04 -4.16 -2.55
C TYR A 36 -0.30 -2.96 -3.13
N SER A 37 0.79 -2.54 -2.49
CA SER A 37 1.68 -1.51 -3.03
C SER A 37 2.37 -1.98 -4.32
N GLU A 38 2.73 -3.27 -4.40
CA GLU A 38 3.28 -3.87 -5.62
C GLU A 38 2.26 -3.87 -6.76
N HIS A 39 0.97 -4.16 -6.50
CA HIS A 39 -0.10 -4.04 -7.50
C HIS A 39 -0.25 -2.60 -8.03
N ALA A 40 -0.20 -1.61 -7.13
CA ALA A 40 -0.27 -0.20 -7.53
C ALA A 40 0.91 0.20 -8.43
N LEU A 41 2.12 -0.26 -8.10
CA LEU A 41 3.31 -0.03 -8.92
C LEU A 41 3.19 -0.70 -10.29
N GLU A 42 2.76 -1.96 -10.33
CA GLU A 42 2.56 -2.69 -11.59
C GLU A 42 1.52 -2.03 -12.49
N LEU A 43 0.42 -1.52 -11.93
CA LEU A 43 -0.57 -0.76 -12.70
C LEU A 43 0.06 0.49 -13.30
N ALA A 44 0.83 1.27 -12.54
CA ALA A 44 1.52 2.46 -13.04
C ALA A 44 2.52 2.11 -14.17
N LEU A 45 3.27 1.01 -14.00
CA LEU A 45 4.23 0.55 -15.00
C LEU A 45 3.56 0.02 -16.27
N ASN A 46 2.33 -0.53 -16.16
CA ASN A 46 1.55 -0.99 -17.33
C ASN A 46 0.93 0.21 -18.09
N LEU A 47 0.58 1.29 -17.39
CA LEU A 47 0.09 2.53 -17.99
C LEU A 47 1.19 3.33 -18.71
N ARG A 48 2.45 3.12 -18.33
CA ARG A 48 3.59 3.92 -18.79
C ARG A 48 3.85 3.73 -20.27
N SER A 49 3.93 4.84 -20.99
CA SER A 49 4.42 4.95 -22.38
C SER A 49 5.83 5.55 -22.41
N GLU A 50 6.43 5.59 -23.61
CA GLU A 50 7.73 6.24 -23.81
C GLU A 50 7.66 7.73 -23.44
N GLY A 51 8.62 8.19 -22.63
CA GLY A 51 8.66 9.56 -22.09
C GLY A 51 7.85 9.78 -20.80
N ASP A 52 7.12 8.77 -20.33
CA ASP A 52 6.43 8.83 -19.03
C ASP A 52 7.38 8.44 -17.89
N SER A 53 7.06 8.88 -16.67
CA SER A 53 7.84 8.57 -15.46
C SER A 53 6.99 7.99 -14.35
N VAL A 54 7.59 7.09 -13.58
CA VAL A 54 7.00 6.47 -12.38
C VAL A 54 7.89 6.78 -11.18
N THR A 55 7.37 7.59 -10.27
CA THR A 55 8.02 7.95 -9.00
C THR A 55 7.41 7.18 -7.85
N VAL A 56 8.23 6.53 -7.03
CA VAL A 56 7.77 5.81 -5.83
C VAL A 56 8.14 6.53 -4.55
N VAL A 57 7.23 6.53 -3.59
CA VAL A 57 7.40 7.22 -2.31
C VAL A 57 6.96 6.33 -1.17
N THR A 58 7.74 6.30 -0.10
CA THR A 58 7.34 5.66 1.16
C THR A 58 7.64 6.55 2.36
N MET A 59 6.77 6.51 3.37
CA MET A 59 7.04 7.09 4.68
C MET A 59 7.44 5.96 5.64
N GLY A 60 8.62 6.07 6.21
CA GLY A 60 9.10 5.01 7.10
C GLY A 60 10.48 5.27 7.70
N PRO A 61 10.96 4.32 8.51
CA PRO A 61 12.32 4.36 9.02
C PRO A 61 13.34 4.12 7.89
N PRO A 62 14.64 4.37 8.12
CA PRO A 62 15.68 4.19 7.10
C PRO A 62 15.68 2.82 6.41
N GLN A 63 15.25 1.76 7.11
CA GLN A 63 15.16 0.40 6.56
C GLN A 63 14.13 0.27 5.42
N ALA A 64 13.15 1.19 5.34
CA ALA A 64 12.16 1.20 4.26
C ALA A 64 12.77 1.50 2.87
N THR A 65 14.04 1.88 2.81
CA THR A 65 14.81 1.92 1.55
C THR A 65 14.84 0.57 0.83
N ALA A 66 14.71 -0.55 1.54
CA ALA A 66 14.68 -1.88 0.90
C ALA A 66 13.45 -2.05 -0.01
N ALA A 67 12.27 -1.61 0.43
CA ALA A 67 11.06 -1.63 -0.40
C ALA A 67 11.19 -0.69 -1.61
N LEU A 68 11.74 0.51 -1.43
CA LEU A 68 12.01 1.44 -2.54
C LEU A 68 13.02 0.87 -3.54
N ARG A 69 14.07 0.21 -3.06
CA ARG A 69 15.04 -0.47 -3.93
C ARG A 69 14.36 -1.52 -4.79
N ARG A 70 13.48 -2.32 -4.17
CA ARG A 70 12.68 -3.30 -4.89
C ARG A 70 11.80 -2.64 -5.98
N CYS A 71 11.18 -1.49 -5.70
CA CYS A 71 10.40 -0.75 -6.70
C CYS A 71 11.26 -0.27 -7.88
N LEU A 72 12.47 0.23 -7.61
CA LEU A 72 13.43 0.60 -8.65
C LEU A 72 13.85 -0.59 -9.51
N GLU A 73 14.08 -1.76 -8.91
CA GLU A 73 14.39 -3.01 -9.61
C GLU A 73 13.25 -3.47 -10.51
N ILE A 74 12.00 -3.28 -10.07
CA ILE A 74 10.80 -3.62 -10.85
C ILE A 74 10.63 -2.68 -12.05
N GLY A 75 11.03 -1.39 -11.92
CA GLY A 75 10.96 -0.48 -13.07
C GLY A 75 10.65 0.99 -12.75
N ALA A 76 10.50 1.36 -11.48
CA ALA A 76 10.32 2.77 -11.11
C ALA A 76 11.55 3.63 -11.47
N ASP A 77 11.32 4.88 -11.81
CA ASP A 77 12.37 5.79 -12.31
C ASP A 77 13.01 6.60 -11.19
N GLU A 78 12.24 6.98 -10.16
CA GLU A 78 12.70 7.73 -9.00
C GLU A 78 12.11 7.18 -7.70
N ALA A 79 12.85 7.36 -6.59
CA ALA A 79 12.42 6.90 -5.28
C ALA A 79 12.68 7.94 -4.19
N TYR A 80 11.68 8.15 -3.33
CA TYR A 80 11.75 9.06 -2.19
C TYR A 80 11.40 8.34 -0.90
N LEU A 81 12.25 8.50 0.11
CA LEU A 81 12.00 8.08 1.48
C LEU A 81 11.65 9.30 2.33
N LEU A 82 10.44 9.35 2.86
CA LEU A 82 10.04 10.32 3.87
C LEU A 82 10.41 9.77 5.24
N SER A 83 11.49 10.25 5.82
CA SER A 83 12.04 9.68 7.06
C SER A 83 12.46 10.77 8.04
N ASP A 84 11.78 10.77 9.19
CA ASP A 84 12.09 11.60 10.35
C ASP A 84 11.64 10.84 11.61
N ARG A 85 12.38 10.95 12.71
CA ARG A 85 11.95 10.39 14.00
C ARG A 85 10.61 10.95 14.47
N ALA A 86 10.27 12.17 14.06
CA ALA A 86 8.99 12.80 14.36
C ALA A 86 7.80 12.14 13.67
N PHE A 87 7.99 11.33 12.62
CA PHE A 87 6.92 10.60 11.94
C PHE A 87 6.47 9.35 12.70
N ALA A 88 7.24 8.91 13.70
CA ALA A 88 6.92 7.69 14.43
C ALA A 88 5.56 7.78 15.14
N GLY A 89 4.82 6.66 15.11
CA GLY A 89 3.50 6.54 15.73
C GLY A 89 2.39 7.35 15.06
N ALA A 90 2.56 7.72 13.79
CA ALA A 90 1.52 8.35 13.00
C ALA A 90 0.31 7.43 12.84
N ASP A 91 -0.89 7.97 13.05
CA ASP A 91 -2.13 7.36 12.57
C ASP A 91 -2.34 7.63 11.06
N THR A 92 -3.47 7.23 10.51
CA THR A 92 -3.78 7.44 9.09
C THR A 92 -3.81 8.92 8.74
N TYR A 93 -4.40 9.77 9.58
CA TYR A 93 -4.48 11.21 9.35
C TYR A 93 -3.10 11.88 9.31
N ALA A 94 -2.22 11.61 10.27
CA ALA A 94 -0.87 12.18 10.31
C ALA A 94 0.00 11.64 9.17
N THR A 95 -0.21 10.37 8.77
CA THR A 95 0.41 9.77 7.59
C THR A 95 -0.04 10.49 6.32
N SER A 96 -1.34 10.58 6.09
CA SER A 96 -1.94 11.21 4.90
C SER A 96 -1.50 12.66 4.76
N ARG A 97 -1.44 13.40 5.86
CA ARG A 97 -0.93 14.77 5.86
C ARG A 97 0.54 14.87 5.43
N THR A 98 1.37 13.93 5.85
CA THR A 98 2.78 13.88 5.45
C THR A 98 2.93 13.57 3.96
N LEU A 99 2.13 12.61 3.46
CA LEU A 99 2.12 12.25 2.04
C LEU A 99 1.59 13.38 1.16
N THR A 100 0.51 14.07 1.61
CA THR A 100 -0.04 15.24 0.93
C THR A 100 1.00 16.36 0.81
N ALA A 101 1.73 16.66 1.89
CA ALA A 101 2.79 17.68 1.85
C ALA A 101 3.92 17.33 0.86
N PHE A 102 4.20 16.03 0.66
CA PHE A 102 5.11 15.59 -0.40
C PHE A 102 4.53 15.90 -1.79
N VAL A 103 3.27 15.56 -2.04
CA VAL A 103 2.62 15.82 -3.34
C VAL A 103 2.64 17.31 -3.67
N GLU A 104 2.25 18.16 -2.72
CA GLU A 104 2.20 19.61 -2.91
C GLU A 104 3.56 20.23 -3.22
N LYS A 105 4.64 19.68 -2.64
CA LYS A 105 5.97 20.29 -2.72
C LYS A 105 6.88 19.65 -3.76
N PHE A 106 6.78 18.37 -3.96
CA PHE A 106 7.69 17.56 -4.79
C PHE A 106 6.98 16.73 -5.86
N GLY A 107 5.66 16.61 -5.78
CA GLY A 107 4.88 15.75 -6.66
C GLY A 107 4.78 16.20 -8.11
N GLU A 108 5.22 17.41 -8.45
CA GLU A 108 5.26 17.94 -9.82
C GLU A 108 3.96 17.76 -10.62
N CYS A 109 2.79 17.89 -9.98
CA CYS A 109 1.48 17.71 -10.58
C CYS A 109 1.35 16.33 -11.28
N PRO A 110 1.29 15.23 -10.55
CA PRO A 110 1.18 13.90 -11.13
C PRO A 110 -0.12 13.75 -11.93
N ASP A 111 -0.05 13.02 -13.04
CA ASP A 111 -1.24 12.68 -13.84
C ASP A 111 -2.13 11.64 -13.11
N LEU A 112 -1.52 10.76 -12.30
CA LEU A 112 -2.20 9.86 -11.36
C LEU A 112 -1.39 9.68 -10.08
N ILE A 113 -2.10 9.53 -8.97
CA ILE A 113 -1.57 9.15 -7.67
C ILE A 113 -2.12 7.77 -7.33
N LEU A 114 -1.24 6.79 -7.10
CA LEU A 114 -1.63 5.41 -6.89
C LEU A 114 -1.20 4.93 -5.50
N PHE A 115 -2.08 4.18 -4.86
CA PHE A 115 -1.86 3.48 -3.61
C PHE A 115 -2.31 2.03 -3.75
N GLY A 116 -1.79 1.12 -2.95
CA GLY A 116 -2.47 -0.14 -2.70
C GLY A 116 -3.78 0.09 -1.94
N LYS A 117 -4.76 -0.80 -2.07
CA LYS A 117 -6.08 -0.65 -1.41
C LYS A 117 -5.96 -0.53 0.11
N GLN A 118 -4.95 -1.15 0.68
CA GLN A 118 -4.66 -1.16 2.11
C GLN A 118 -3.22 -1.62 2.33
N ALA A 119 -2.74 -1.63 3.56
CA ALA A 119 -1.46 -2.23 3.92
C ALA A 119 -1.68 -3.50 4.73
N ALA A 120 -0.97 -4.58 4.42
CA ALA A 120 -1.15 -5.90 5.02
C ALA A 120 -0.92 -5.93 6.56
N ASP A 121 -0.22 -4.93 7.12
CA ASP A 121 0.07 -4.83 8.56
C ASP A 121 -0.98 -4.03 9.34
N GLY A 122 -1.59 -3.02 8.72
CA GLY A 122 -2.50 -2.08 9.41
C GLY A 122 -3.96 -2.21 8.99
N ASP A 123 -4.22 -2.66 7.80
CA ASP A 123 -5.53 -3.01 7.22
C ASP A 123 -6.62 -1.93 7.34
N THR A 124 -6.23 -0.64 7.40
CA THR A 124 -7.18 0.46 7.63
C THR A 124 -7.85 0.97 6.37
N ALA A 125 -7.21 0.86 5.20
CA ALA A 125 -7.68 1.31 3.90
C ALA A 125 -8.11 2.81 3.84
N GLN A 126 -7.62 3.67 4.73
CA GLN A 126 -8.07 5.07 4.86
C GLN A 126 -7.16 6.07 4.13
N VAL A 127 -5.84 5.80 4.10
CA VAL A 127 -4.83 6.77 3.64
C VAL A 127 -5.10 7.29 2.22
N PRO A 128 -5.47 6.48 1.21
CA PRO A 128 -5.75 7.00 -0.12
C PRO A 128 -6.87 8.03 -0.16
N ALA A 129 -7.98 7.77 0.57
CA ALA A 129 -9.12 8.70 0.64
C ALA A 129 -8.77 10.00 1.37
N GLU A 130 -8.04 9.90 2.48
CA GLU A 130 -7.59 11.06 3.25
C GLU A 130 -6.64 11.95 2.43
N VAL A 131 -5.73 11.35 1.64
CA VAL A 131 -4.85 12.11 0.74
C VAL A 131 -5.65 12.78 -0.37
N ALA A 132 -6.61 12.07 -0.98
CA ALA A 132 -7.47 12.62 -2.02
C ALA A 132 -8.26 13.83 -1.50
N GLU A 133 -8.88 13.72 -0.33
CA GLU A 133 -9.63 14.81 0.31
C GLU A 133 -8.72 16.01 0.61
N MET A 134 -7.53 15.78 1.17
CA MET A 134 -6.56 16.85 1.48
C MET A 134 -6.06 17.59 0.23
N LEU A 135 -5.98 16.89 -0.92
CA LEU A 135 -5.57 17.47 -2.21
C LEU A 135 -6.75 18.08 -2.99
N GLY A 136 -8.00 17.83 -2.57
CA GLY A 136 -9.19 18.16 -3.35
C GLY A 136 -9.25 17.39 -4.68
N ALA A 137 -8.76 16.15 -4.70
CA ALA A 137 -8.68 15.28 -5.86
C ALA A 137 -9.82 14.24 -5.86
N ASP A 138 -10.23 13.83 -7.06
CA ASP A 138 -11.15 12.71 -7.20
C ASP A 138 -10.48 11.40 -6.75
N GLN A 139 -11.26 10.50 -6.15
CA GLN A 139 -10.76 9.22 -5.67
C GLN A 139 -11.55 8.04 -6.24
N PHE A 140 -10.83 6.95 -6.51
CA PHE A 140 -11.40 5.70 -7.00
C PHE A 140 -10.82 4.54 -6.20
N TYR A 141 -11.71 3.79 -5.51
CA TYR A 141 -11.34 2.63 -4.70
C TYR A 141 -11.50 1.32 -5.46
N TYR A 142 -10.77 0.29 -5.02
CA TYR A 142 -10.82 -1.07 -5.57
C TYR A 142 -10.58 -1.12 -7.08
N VAL A 143 -9.65 -0.28 -7.57
CA VAL A 143 -9.30 -0.24 -8.98
C VAL A 143 -8.52 -1.50 -9.34
N THR A 144 -9.04 -2.25 -10.31
CA THR A 144 -8.41 -3.47 -10.84
C THR A 144 -7.77 -3.24 -12.21
N LYS A 145 -8.22 -2.20 -12.92
CA LYS A 145 -7.71 -1.83 -14.26
C LYS A 145 -7.81 -0.33 -14.47
N ALA A 146 -6.86 0.23 -15.19
CA ALA A 146 -6.91 1.58 -15.70
C ALA A 146 -6.31 1.64 -17.10
N GLU A 147 -6.85 2.51 -17.95
CA GLU A 147 -6.33 2.76 -19.30
C GLU A 147 -6.43 4.25 -19.62
N PRO A 148 -5.49 4.85 -20.38
CA PRO A 148 -5.61 6.22 -20.86
C PRO A 148 -6.88 6.38 -21.71
N SER A 149 -7.66 7.43 -21.46
CA SER A 149 -8.91 7.69 -22.18
C SER A 149 -9.18 9.20 -22.30
N GLY A 150 -9.05 9.75 -23.49
CA GLY A 150 -9.16 11.18 -23.72
C GLY A 150 -8.11 11.97 -22.94
N GLU A 151 -8.55 12.96 -22.15
CA GLU A 151 -7.64 13.79 -21.32
C GLU A 151 -7.41 13.17 -19.92
N GLY A 152 -7.97 11.99 -19.62
CA GLY A 152 -7.87 11.31 -18.34
C GLY A 152 -7.67 9.81 -18.50
N PHE A 153 -8.36 9.05 -17.66
CA PHE A 153 -8.27 7.60 -17.61
C PHE A 153 -9.66 6.98 -17.50
N GLU A 154 -9.86 5.82 -18.10
CA GLU A 154 -10.95 4.92 -17.79
C GLU A 154 -10.46 3.94 -16.73
N VAL A 155 -11.19 3.82 -15.62
CA VAL A 155 -10.85 2.95 -14.49
C VAL A 155 -11.96 1.94 -14.25
N VAL A 156 -11.60 0.71 -13.95
CA VAL A 156 -12.51 -0.35 -13.55
C VAL A 156 -12.35 -0.61 -12.06
N GLN A 157 -13.44 -0.53 -11.32
CA GLN A 157 -13.53 -0.77 -9.89
C GLN A 157 -14.33 -2.06 -9.65
N ASP A 158 -13.81 -2.95 -8.82
CA ASP A 158 -14.47 -4.21 -8.45
C ASP A 158 -14.81 -4.21 -6.95
N TYR A 159 -16.10 -4.14 -6.64
CA TYR A 159 -16.65 -4.18 -5.29
C TYR A 159 -17.08 -5.59 -4.85
N GLY A 160 -16.81 -6.60 -5.69
CA GLY A 160 -17.17 -8.00 -5.45
C GLY A 160 -18.53 -8.37 -6.00
N ASP A 161 -19.58 -7.65 -5.64
CA ASP A 161 -20.96 -7.81 -6.14
C ASP A 161 -21.28 -6.88 -7.32
N GLU A 162 -20.48 -5.86 -7.53
CA GLU A 162 -20.66 -4.86 -8.58
C GLU A 162 -19.30 -4.47 -9.18
N VAL A 163 -19.25 -4.40 -10.50
CA VAL A 163 -18.11 -3.86 -11.26
C VAL A 163 -18.55 -2.55 -11.92
N ARG A 164 -17.76 -1.49 -11.70
CA ARG A 164 -18.02 -0.15 -12.25
C ARG A 164 -16.90 0.27 -13.17
N THR A 165 -17.27 0.84 -14.32
CA THR A 165 -16.32 1.57 -15.18
C THR A 165 -16.58 3.05 -15.04
N CYS A 166 -15.55 3.80 -14.66
CA CYS A 166 -15.63 5.23 -14.39
C CYS A 166 -14.57 5.99 -15.17
N ARG A 167 -14.80 7.28 -15.38
CA ARG A 167 -13.79 8.19 -15.93
C ARG A 167 -13.10 8.92 -14.80
N ALA A 168 -11.78 8.76 -14.70
CA ALA A 168 -10.92 9.45 -13.75
C ALA A 168 -10.18 10.59 -14.45
N PRO A 169 -10.36 11.85 -14.03
CA PRO A 169 -9.57 12.96 -14.55
C PRO A 169 -8.11 12.84 -14.12
N LYS A 170 -7.21 13.58 -14.77
CA LYS A 170 -5.82 13.71 -14.34
C LYS A 170 -5.75 14.29 -12.92
N GLY A 171 -4.77 13.82 -12.14
CA GLY A 171 -4.61 14.20 -10.75
C GLY A 171 -5.44 13.35 -9.77
N SER A 172 -6.25 12.41 -10.27
CA SER A 172 -7.03 11.50 -9.41
C SER A 172 -6.15 10.58 -8.56
N VAL A 173 -6.70 10.16 -7.43
CA VAL A 173 -6.11 9.17 -6.52
C VAL A 173 -6.78 7.82 -6.75
N LEU A 174 -5.98 6.81 -7.07
CA LEU A 174 -6.44 5.43 -7.24
C LEU A 174 -5.99 4.56 -6.07
N SER A 175 -6.92 3.82 -5.48
CA SER A 175 -6.64 2.74 -4.53
C SER A 175 -6.75 1.42 -5.28
N VAL A 176 -5.60 0.79 -5.56
CA VAL A 176 -5.48 -0.37 -6.45
C VAL A 176 -5.66 -1.66 -5.67
N SER A 177 -6.59 -2.49 -6.13
CA SER A 177 -6.86 -3.81 -5.61
C SER A 177 -6.13 -4.89 -6.41
N GLU A 178 -6.25 -6.12 -5.96
CA GLU A 178 -5.84 -7.28 -6.73
C GLU A 178 -6.66 -7.35 -8.03
N GLY A 179 -6.00 -7.62 -9.13
CA GLY A 179 -6.60 -7.78 -10.47
C GLY A 179 -5.72 -8.69 -11.30
N ASP A 180 -6.00 -8.80 -12.60
CA ASP A 180 -5.17 -9.55 -13.56
C ASP A 180 -3.83 -8.84 -13.83
N ILE A 181 -3.19 -8.35 -12.78
CA ILE A 181 -1.92 -7.65 -12.87
C ILE A 181 -0.81 -8.66 -12.62
N ASN A 182 -0.11 -9.04 -13.69
CA ASN A 182 1.05 -9.91 -13.58
C ASN A 182 2.21 -9.16 -12.92
N ARG A 183 2.72 -9.70 -11.83
CA ARG A 183 3.92 -9.18 -11.17
C ARG A 183 5.15 -9.48 -12.03
N ARG A 184 5.85 -8.43 -12.43
CA ARG A 184 7.09 -8.59 -13.20
C ARG A 184 8.28 -8.91 -12.31
N LEU A 185 9.15 -9.75 -12.82
CA LEU A 185 10.45 -9.98 -12.22
C LEU A 185 11.47 -8.98 -12.79
N PRO A 186 12.39 -8.45 -11.98
CA PRO A 186 13.43 -7.57 -12.48
C PRO A 186 14.37 -8.33 -13.42
N SER A 187 14.78 -7.71 -14.51
CA SER A 187 15.88 -8.20 -15.31
C SER A 187 17.21 -7.99 -14.55
N ILE A 188 18.24 -8.77 -14.90
CA ILE A 188 19.60 -8.59 -14.32
C ILE A 188 20.11 -7.17 -14.60
N GLU A 189 19.88 -6.67 -15.79
CA GLU A 189 20.28 -5.32 -16.18
C GLU A 189 19.60 -4.27 -15.29
N ARG A 190 18.28 -4.37 -15.11
CA ARG A 190 17.52 -3.43 -14.28
C ARG A 190 17.93 -3.51 -12.80
N TYR A 191 18.19 -4.71 -12.30
CA TYR A 191 18.72 -4.92 -10.94
C TYR A 191 20.04 -4.17 -10.73
N LEU A 192 21.00 -4.30 -11.68
CA LEU A 192 22.28 -3.61 -11.61
C LEU A 192 22.11 -2.08 -11.70
N GLN A 193 21.29 -1.59 -12.61
CA GLN A 193 20.97 -0.17 -12.71
C GLN A 193 20.36 0.36 -11.41
N ALA A 194 19.33 -0.31 -10.89
CA ALA A 194 18.64 0.07 -9.67
C ALA A 194 19.60 0.14 -8.47
N SER A 195 20.61 -0.72 -8.38
CA SER A 195 21.58 -0.69 -7.29
C SER A 195 22.37 0.62 -7.21
N ALA A 196 22.60 1.29 -8.35
CA ALA A 196 23.30 2.56 -8.46
C ALA A 196 22.39 3.79 -8.37
N MET A 197 21.06 3.61 -8.43
CA MET A 197 20.11 4.73 -8.36
C MET A 197 20.04 5.29 -6.95
N GLU A 198 19.99 6.62 -6.85
CA GLU A 198 19.83 7.32 -5.57
C GLU A 198 18.39 7.19 -5.05
N ILE A 199 18.25 6.95 -3.75
CA ILE A 199 16.99 7.10 -3.02
C ILE A 199 17.07 8.42 -2.27
N LYS A 200 16.25 9.39 -2.67
CA LYS A 200 16.21 10.72 -2.08
C LYS A 200 15.51 10.66 -0.72
N VAL A 201 16.15 11.17 0.34
CA VAL A 201 15.58 11.17 1.69
C VAL A 201 15.12 12.57 2.06
N LEU A 202 13.88 12.69 2.49
CA LEU A 202 13.26 13.94 2.92
C LEU A 202 12.77 13.82 4.36
N ASP A 203 13.15 14.79 5.19
CA ASP A 203 12.66 14.92 6.56
C ASP A 203 11.42 15.86 6.63
N ARG A 204 10.86 16.03 7.82
CA ARG A 204 9.72 16.93 8.05
C ARG A 204 10.01 18.39 7.68
N ILE A 205 11.28 18.83 7.81
CA ILE A 205 11.69 20.23 7.51
C ILE A 205 11.68 20.43 6.01
N ALA A 206 12.24 19.46 5.27
CA ALA A 206 12.19 19.44 3.81
C ALA A 206 10.74 19.49 3.29
N LEU A 207 9.81 18.82 3.98
CA LEU A 207 8.38 18.84 3.67
C LEU A 207 7.65 20.10 4.16
N GLY A 208 8.29 20.97 4.95
CA GLY A 208 7.66 22.17 5.51
C GLY A 208 6.70 21.89 6.66
N LEU A 209 6.81 20.72 7.31
CA LEU A 209 5.90 20.27 8.36
C LEU A 209 6.40 20.63 9.76
N GLY A 210 5.51 21.14 10.59
CA GLY A 210 5.78 21.41 12.01
C GLY A 210 5.78 20.12 12.85
N ASN A 211 6.53 20.14 13.96
CA ASN A 211 6.69 18.97 14.84
C ASN A 211 5.36 18.49 15.48
N PHE A 212 4.37 19.36 15.63
CA PHE A 212 3.05 19.03 16.19
C PHE A 212 2.03 18.59 15.13
N SER A 213 2.42 18.56 13.86
CA SER A 213 1.54 18.18 12.75
C SER A 213 1.85 16.80 12.18
N VAL A 214 2.80 16.07 12.74
CA VAL A 214 3.28 14.78 12.25
C VAL A 214 3.39 13.75 13.35
N GLY A 215 3.48 12.48 12.97
CA GLY A 215 3.66 11.34 13.88
C GLY A 215 2.60 11.28 14.96
N ASN A 216 2.92 10.71 16.10
CA ASN A 216 2.00 10.59 17.24
C ASN A 216 1.46 11.95 17.73
N LYS A 217 2.23 13.04 17.59
CA LYS A 217 1.78 14.39 17.99
C LYS A 217 0.75 14.98 17.04
N GLY A 218 0.82 14.65 15.76
CA GLY A 218 -0.12 15.07 14.72
C GLY A 218 -1.33 14.15 14.57
N SER A 219 -1.28 12.98 15.20
CA SER A 219 -2.35 11.96 15.14
C SER A 219 -3.63 12.42 15.82
N ARG A 220 -4.77 12.13 15.20
CA ARG A 220 -6.13 12.33 15.73
C ARG A 220 -6.57 11.20 16.64
N THR A 221 -5.98 10.02 16.46
CA THR A 221 -6.24 8.83 17.29
C THR A 221 -5.05 8.54 18.21
N LYS A 222 -5.35 7.91 19.36
CA LYS A 222 -4.33 7.47 20.31
C LYS A 222 -4.62 6.04 20.73
N ILE A 223 -3.60 5.18 20.67
CA ILE A 223 -3.71 3.82 21.18
C ILE A 223 -3.70 3.88 22.69
N VAL A 224 -4.82 3.54 23.32
CA VAL A 224 -4.96 3.50 24.79
C VAL A 224 -4.52 2.13 25.33
N ARG A 225 -4.80 1.06 24.58
CA ARG A 225 -4.47 -0.31 24.96
C ARG A 225 -4.30 -1.17 23.71
N SER A 226 -3.28 -2.02 23.69
CA SER A 226 -3.10 -3.08 22.71
C SER A 226 -3.05 -4.44 23.43
N GLY A 227 -3.49 -5.50 22.76
CA GLY A 227 -3.45 -6.86 23.27
C GLY A 227 -3.69 -7.88 22.16
N SER A 228 -3.21 -9.10 22.36
CA SER A 228 -3.50 -10.20 21.46
C SER A 228 -4.90 -10.76 21.75
N VAL A 229 -5.72 -10.93 20.72
CA VAL A 229 -6.99 -11.66 20.84
C VAL A 229 -6.69 -13.15 20.66
N ARG A 230 -6.85 -13.94 21.72
CA ARG A 230 -6.85 -15.40 21.60
C ARG A 230 -8.25 -15.84 21.18
N SER A 231 -8.37 -16.38 19.99
CA SER A 231 -9.59 -17.07 19.58
C SER A 231 -9.43 -18.56 19.88
N GLU A 232 -10.09 -19.05 20.91
CA GLU A 232 -10.25 -20.49 21.12
C GLU A 232 -11.30 -21.01 20.15
N ARG A 233 -10.86 -21.44 18.98
CA ARG A 233 -11.75 -22.12 18.03
C ARG A 233 -11.82 -23.60 18.42
N SER A 234 -12.97 -24.06 18.86
CA SER A 234 -13.26 -25.50 18.90
C SER A 234 -13.62 -25.93 17.47
N CYS A 235 -12.84 -26.86 16.92
CA CYS A 235 -13.10 -27.41 15.60
C CYS A 235 -13.57 -28.87 15.79
N THR A 236 -14.73 -29.21 15.24
CA THR A 236 -15.18 -30.60 15.15
C THR A 236 -14.82 -31.12 13.77
N VAL A 237 -13.86 -32.05 13.74
CA VAL A 237 -13.49 -32.72 12.49
C VAL A 237 -14.51 -33.81 12.20
N VAL A 238 -15.15 -33.75 11.06
CA VAL A 238 -16.12 -34.72 10.59
C VAL A 238 -15.49 -35.58 9.51
N ASP A 239 -15.57 -36.90 9.66
CA ASP A 239 -15.12 -37.83 8.63
C ASP A 239 -16.03 -37.68 7.39
N GLY A 240 -15.42 -37.28 6.27
CA GLY A 240 -16.10 -37.09 4.98
C GLY A 240 -16.38 -38.40 4.23
N SER A 241 -15.95 -39.57 4.74
CA SER A 241 -16.20 -40.85 4.11
C SER A 241 -17.68 -41.26 4.17
N ASP A 242 -18.47 -40.65 5.09
CA ASP A 242 -19.92 -40.81 5.19
C ASP A 242 -20.64 -39.45 4.94
N PRO A 243 -21.03 -39.18 3.70
CA PRO A 243 -21.66 -37.90 3.34
C PRO A 243 -23.01 -37.65 4.03
N ALA A 244 -23.76 -38.73 4.36
CA ALA A 244 -25.06 -38.60 5.01
C ALA A 244 -24.92 -38.16 6.47
N LYS A 245 -23.92 -38.70 7.17
CA LYS A 245 -23.58 -38.32 8.54
C LYS A 245 -23.02 -36.89 8.60
N ALA A 246 -22.15 -36.52 7.65
CA ALA A 246 -21.63 -35.17 7.53
C ALA A 246 -22.76 -34.14 7.31
N ALA A 247 -23.68 -34.42 6.39
CA ALA A 247 -24.84 -33.56 6.11
C ALA A 247 -25.75 -33.39 7.33
N THR A 248 -25.97 -34.45 8.11
CA THR A 248 -26.78 -34.40 9.34
C THR A 248 -26.15 -33.51 10.41
N LEU A 249 -24.82 -33.62 10.59
CA LEU A 249 -24.08 -32.78 11.55
C LEU A 249 -24.09 -31.29 11.12
N ILE A 250 -23.90 -31.01 9.85
CA ILE A 250 -23.93 -29.64 9.30
C ILE A 250 -25.34 -29.03 9.48
N ARG A 251 -26.41 -29.76 9.20
CA ARG A 251 -27.78 -29.31 9.43
C ARG A 251 -28.10 -28.98 10.88
N GLY A 252 -27.45 -29.64 11.82
CA GLY A 252 -27.61 -29.39 13.25
C GLY A 252 -26.88 -28.15 13.78
N LEU A 253 -26.10 -27.50 12.94
CA LEU A 253 -25.38 -26.24 13.27
C LEU A 253 -26.15 -24.96 12.89
N PHE A 254 -27.25 -25.10 12.15
CA PHE A 254 -28.16 -24.06 11.70
C PHE A 254 -29.59 -24.35 12.17
#